data_639a613ab60e16ed1c0494a15a1a1685
#
_entry.id   639a613ab60e16ed1c0494a15a1a1685
#
_cell.length_a   1.000
_cell.length_b   1.000
_cell.length_c   1.000
_cell.angle_alpha   90.00
_cell.angle_beta   90.00
_cell.angle_gamma   90.00
#
_symmetry.space_group_name_H-M   'P 1'
#
loop_
_entity.id
_entity.type
_entity.pdbx_description
1 polymer ?
#
loop_
_entity_poly.entity_id
_entity_poly.type
_entity_poly.pdbx_seq_one_letter_code
_entity_poly.pdbx_strand_id
1 'polypeptide(L)'
;KIISGEIPCDKIYESEFTIVFEDIRPQAPSHVLIIPRGKYKDINDFSKNAKDDEILDLNKSISIVADKLGVSEDAGGNGYRLITNAGKDSHQEVPHLHFHLVAGKPLGPLLVK
;
A
#
# COMPACT_ATOMS: atom_id res chain seq x y z
N LYS A 1 -15.70 -3.18 7.13
CA LYS A 1 -14.59 -2.32 6.74
C LYS A 1 -13.26 -3.00 6.95
N ILE A 2 -12.38 -2.77 6.00
CA ILE A 2 -11.09 -3.46 5.99
C ILE A 2 -10.28 -3.14 7.24
N ILE A 3 -10.23 -1.87 7.60
CA ILE A 3 -9.41 -1.42 8.74
C ILE A 3 -9.89 -2.02 10.05
N SER A 4 -11.18 -2.22 10.18
CA SER A 4 -11.75 -2.74 11.42
C SER A 4 -11.63 -4.26 11.53
N GLY A 5 -11.18 -4.91 10.47
CA GLY A 5 -11.07 -6.38 10.48
C GLY A 5 -12.36 -7.09 10.20
N GLU A 6 -13.40 -6.37 9.80
CA GLU A 6 -14.70 -6.97 9.51
C GLU A 6 -14.72 -7.73 8.19
N ILE A 7 -13.84 -7.37 7.27
CA ILE A 7 -13.74 -8.02 5.98
C ILE A 7 -12.62 -9.05 6.06
N PRO A 8 -12.93 -10.33 5.83
CA PRO A 8 -11.89 -11.36 5.86
C PRO A 8 -10.96 -11.18 4.67
N CYS A 9 -9.74 -10.74 4.93
CA CYS A 9 -8.70 -10.61 3.94
C CYS A 9 -7.45 -11.28 4.47
N ASP A 10 -6.66 -11.83 3.58
CA ASP A 10 -5.39 -12.42 3.96
C ASP A 10 -4.41 -11.32 4.32
N LYS A 11 -4.03 -11.29 5.58
CA LYS A 11 -3.07 -10.34 6.08
C LYS A 11 -1.67 -10.81 5.72
N ILE A 12 -0.95 -9.97 5.00
CA ILE A 12 0.42 -10.29 4.57
C ILE A 12 1.42 -9.91 5.66
N TYR A 13 1.20 -8.78 6.33
CA TYR A 13 2.14 -8.23 7.27
C TYR A 13 1.41 -7.21 8.15
N GLU A 14 1.87 -7.06 9.38
CA GLU A 14 1.40 -5.97 10.22
C GLU A 14 2.50 -5.56 11.18
N SER A 15 2.45 -4.31 11.57
CA SER A 15 3.36 -3.74 12.55
C SER A 15 2.54 -2.89 13.50
N GLU A 16 3.23 -2.13 14.35
CA GLU A 16 2.54 -1.31 15.36
C GLU A 16 1.56 -0.31 14.72
N PHE A 17 1.94 0.29 13.60
CA PHE A 17 1.14 1.37 13.00
C PHE A 17 0.67 1.07 11.58
N THR A 18 1.01 -0.07 11.03
CA THR A 18 0.73 -0.39 9.62
C THR A 18 0.17 -1.78 9.48
N ILE A 19 -0.74 -1.94 8.52
CA ILE A 19 -1.31 -3.25 8.20
C ILE A 19 -1.29 -3.42 6.69
N VAL A 20 -0.98 -4.64 6.23
CA VAL A 20 -0.87 -4.96 4.81
C VAL A 20 -1.64 -6.22 4.51
N PHE A 21 -2.47 -6.20 3.46
CA PHE A 21 -3.19 -7.39 3.02
C PHE A 21 -3.40 -7.34 1.51
N GLU A 22 -3.78 -8.49 0.95
CA GLU A 22 -3.98 -8.59 -0.48
C GLU A 22 -5.21 -7.80 -0.91
N ASP A 23 -5.14 -7.18 -2.09
CA ASP A 23 -6.28 -6.53 -2.68
C ASP A 23 -7.26 -7.62 -3.13
N ILE A 24 -8.54 -7.45 -2.85
CA ILE A 24 -9.57 -8.43 -3.21
C ILE A 24 -9.86 -8.41 -4.71
N ARG A 25 -9.39 -7.37 -5.42
CA ARG A 25 -9.53 -7.26 -6.88
C ARG A 25 -8.17 -6.94 -7.47
N PRO A 26 -7.24 -7.91 -7.46
CA PRO A 26 -5.87 -7.62 -7.88
C PRO A 26 -5.78 -7.25 -9.34
N GLN A 27 -4.92 -6.27 -9.62
CA GLN A 27 -4.66 -5.79 -10.98
C GLN A 27 -3.37 -6.38 -11.55
N ALA A 28 -2.67 -7.17 -10.75
CA ALA A 28 -1.40 -7.77 -11.14
C ALA A 28 -1.20 -9.03 -10.31
N PRO A 29 -0.25 -9.91 -10.68
CA PRO A 29 0.01 -11.12 -9.88
C PRO A 29 0.31 -10.85 -8.42
N SER A 30 1.00 -9.74 -8.13
CA SER A 30 1.15 -9.26 -6.77
C SER A 30 0.45 -7.91 -6.66
N HIS A 31 -0.52 -7.80 -5.79
CA HIS A 31 -1.22 -6.54 -5.57
C HIS A 31 -1.69 -6.51 -4.13
N VAL A 32 -0.99 -5.73 -3.31
CA VAL A 32 -1.31 -5.61 -1.90
C VAL A 32 -1.61 -4.17 -1.55
N LEU A 33 -2.34 -3.98 -0.46
CA LEU A 33 -2.67 -2.67 0.08
C LEU A 33 -1.90 -2.46 1.38
N ILE A 34 -1.25 -1.32 1.48
CA ILE A 34 -0.49 -0.93 2.67
C ILE A 34 -1.21 0.25 3.30
N ILE A 35 -1.65 0.08 4.53
CA ILE A 35 -2.59 1.01 5.16
C ILE A 35 -2.11 1.36 6.57
N PRO A 36 -2.08 2.65 6.94
CA PRO A 36 -1.82 3.00 8.34
C PRO A 36 -3.03 2.63 9.20
N ARG A 37 -2.78 2.25 10.45
CA ARG A 37 -3.87 1.94 11.37
C ARG A 37 -4.64 3.19 11.78
N GLY A 38 -3.94 4.33 11.86
CA GLY A 38 -4.58 5.60 12.17
C GLY A 38 -5.46 6.07 11.03
N LYS A 39 -6.38 6.96 11.33
CA LYS A 39 -7.32 7.46 10.35
C LYS A 39 -6.77 8.71 9.67
N TYR A 40 -6.27 8.54 8.47
CA TYR A 40 -5.75 9.62 7.65
C TYR A 40 -6.42 9.54 6.28
N LYS A 41 -6.84 10.68 5.78
CA LYS A 41 -7.62 10.75 4.56
C LYS A 41 -6.79 10.36 3.33
N ASP A 42 -5.55 10.84 3.27
CA ASP A 42 -4.66 10.63 2.13
C ASP A 42 -3.22 10.87 2.57
N ILE A 43 -2.29 10.76 1.61
CA ILE A 43 -0.87 10.94 1.91
C ILE A 43 -0.57 12.35 2.42
N ASN A 44 -1.29 13.35 1.93
CA ASN A 44 -1.06 14.72 2.35
C ASN A 44 -1.43 14.91 3.82
N ASP A 45 -2.58 14.38 4.22
CA ASP A 45 -3.04 14.40 5.60
C ASP A 45 -2.06 13.64 6.51
N PHE A 46 -1.67 12.45 6.09
CA PHE A 46 -0.75 11.59 6.83
C PHE A 46 0.61 12.27 7.04
N SER A 47 1.14 12.86 5.98
CA SER A 47 2.44 13.52 6.03
C SER A 47 2.45 14.72 6.95
N LYS A 48 1.33 15.41 7.06
CA LYS A 48 1.23 16.60 7.90
C LYS A 48 0.92 16.30 9.35
N ASN A 49 0.12 15.27 9.60
CA ASN A 49 -0.52 15.10 10.91
C ASN A 49 -0.12 13.84 11.66
N ALA A 50 0.45 12.85 10.98
CA ALA A 50 0.87 11.63 11.66
C ALA A 50 2.13 11.88 12.46
N LYS A 51 2.34 11.06 13.48
CA LYS A 51 3.57 11.11 14.26
C LYS A 51 4.72 10.53 13.46
N ASP A 52 5.92 10.95 13.77
CA ASP A 52 7.13 10.48 13.09
C ASP A 52 7.21 8.96 13.09
N ASP A 53 6.88 8.33 14.23
CA ASP A 53 6.91 6.87 14.36
C ASP A 53 5.97 6.20 13.36
N GLU A 54 4.80 6.79 13.14
CA GLU A 54 3.82 6.23 12.20
C GLU A 54 4.34 6.33 10.77
N ILE A 55 4.96 7.46 10.44
CA ILE A 55 5.49 7.68 9.09
C ILE A 55 6.63 6.72 8.79
N LEU A 56 7.56 6.60 9.73
CA LEU A 56 8.69 5.69 9.58
C LEU A 56 8.22 4.25 9.47
N ASP A 57 7.27 3.85 10.30
CA ASP A 57 6.75 2.50 10.31
C ASP A 57 6.14 2.13 8.96
N LEU A 58 5.35 3.02 8.39
CA LEU A 58 4.71 2.77 7.11
C LEU A 58 5.76 2.64 6.00
N ASN A 59 6.73 3.55 5.97
CA ASN A 59 7.78 3.51 4.96
C ASN A 59 8.61 2.24 5.04
N LYS A 60 8.99 1.82 6.24
CA LYS A 60 9.75 0.59 6.41
C LYS A 60 8.93 -0.64 6.06
N SER A 61 7.64 -0.60 6.33
CA SER A 61 6.74 -1.70 5.98
C SER A 61 6.69 -1.94 4.49
N ILE A 62 6.75 -0.88 3.68
CA ILE A 62 6.78 -1.01 2.22
C ILE A 62 7.95 -1.89 1.78
N SER A 63 9.14 -1.59 2.28
CA SER A 63 10.34 -2.35 1.93
C SER A 63 10.26 -3.79 2.43
N ILE A 64 9.82 -3.97 3.67
CA ILE A 64 9.69 -5.30 4.25
C ILE A 64 8.76 -6.17 3.42
N VAL A 65 7.63 -5.62 3.03
CA VAL A 65 6.64 -6.36 2.25
C VAL A 65 7.13 -6.65 0.85
N ALA A 66 7.78 -5.69 0.20
CA ALA A 66 8.34 -5.91 -1.14
C ALA A 66 9.35 -7.04 -1.13
N ASP A 67 10.21 -7.09 -0.10
CA ASP A 67 11.18 -8.17 0.05
C ASP A 67 10.49 -9.49 0.36
N LYS A 68 9.50 -9.46 1.24
CA LYS A 68 8.76 -10.67 1.62
C LYS A 68 8.06 -11.31 0.43
N LEU A 69 7.49 -10.48 -0.44
CA LEU A 69 6.81 -10.95 -1.64
C LEU A 69 7.78 -11.35 -2.75
N GLY A 70 9.08 -11.05 -2.58
CA GLY A 70 10.09 -11.38 -3.56
C GLY A 70 10.03 -10.51 -4.80
N VAL A 71 9.42 -9.33 -4.73
CA VAL A 71 9.24 -8.48 -5.90
C VAL A 71 10.28 -7.37 -6.00
N SER A 72 10.97 -7.05 -4.92
CA SER A 72 12.04 -6.08 -4.98
C SER A 72 13.24 -6.67 -5.73
N GLU A 73 14.03 -5.81 -6.37
CA GLU A 73 15.23 -6.29 -7.05
C GLU A 73 16.23 -6.89 -6.07
N ASP A 74 16.31 -6.35 -4.87
CA ASP A 74 17.16 -6.89 -3.82
C ASP A 74 16.78 -8.33 -3.47
N ALA A 75 15.51 -8.67 -3.55
CA ALA A 75 15.03 -10.02 -3.26
C ALA A 75 14.98 -10.92 -4.49
N GLY A 76 15.52 -10.47 -5.61
CA GLY A 76 15.58 -11.25 -6.84
C GLY A 76 14.38 -11.06 -7.76
N GLY A 77 13.54 -10.11 -7.48
CA GLY A 77 12.38 -9.79 -8.31
C GLY A 77 12.71 -8.78 -9.39
N ASN A 78 11.69 -8.36 -10.11
CA ASN A 78 11.83 -7.40 -11.20
C ASN A 78 11.34 -6.00 -10.85
N GLY A 79 11.05 -5.75 -9.59
CA GLY A 79 10.60 -4.45 -9.15
C GLY A 79 9.09 -4.37 -8.98
N TYR A 80 8.65 -3.23 -8.52
CA TYR A 80 7.23 -3.02 -8.22
C TYR A 80 6.90 -1.54 -8.42
N ARG A 81 5.60 -1.26 -8.46
CA ARG A 81 5.10 0.11 -8.51
C ARG A 81 4.30 0.38 -7.25
N LEU A 82 4.56 1.53 -6.65
CA LEU A 82 3.84 1.97 -5.47
C LEU A 82 2.96 3.14 -5.86
N ILE A 83 1.66 3.04 -5.57
CA ILE A 83 0.69 4.04 -5.99
C ILE A 83 -0.16 4.43 -4.79
N THR A 84 -0.33 5.73 -4.59
CA THR A 84 -1.36 6.22 -3.69
C THR A 84 -2.10 7.36 -4.39
N ASN A 85 -3.40 7.45 -4.12
CA ASN A 85 -4.27 8.44 -4.73
C ASN A 85 -4.74 9.41 -3.67
N ALA A 86 -4.68 10.70 -3.98
CA ALA A 86 -5.09 11.74 -3.07
C ALA A 86 -6.02 12.70 -3.80
N GLY A 87 -7.28 12.71 -3.40
CA GLY A 87 -8.25 13.64 -3.93
C GLY A 87 -8.94 13.18 -5.20
N LYS A 88 -9.79 14.06 -5.69
CA LYS A 88 -10.72 13.77 -6.78
C LYS A 88 -10.02 13.47 -8.10
N ASP A 89 -9.02 14.25 -8.45
CA ASP A 89 -8.37 14.11 -9.75
C ASP A 89 -7.61 12.81 -9.89
N SER A 90 -7.25 12.18 -8.77
CA SER A 90 -6.58 10.89 -8.79
C SER A 90 -7.56 9.73 -8.70
N HIS A 91 -8.85 10.00 -8.64
CA HIS A 91 -9.89 8.97 -8.53
C HIS A 91 -9.80 8.23 -7.19
N GLN A 92 -9.53 8.98 -6.13
CA GLN A 92 -9.55 8.39 -4.80
C GLN A 92 -10.98 8.05 -4.40
N GLU A 93 -11.27 6.76 -4.29
CA GLU A 93 -12.63 6.30 -3.99
C GLU A 93 -12.89 6.14 -2.50
N VAL A 94 -11.87 5.73 -1.76
CA VAL A 94 -11.99 5.49 -0.32
C VAL A 94 -11.24 6.58 0.42
N PRO A 95 -11.92 7.37 1.30
CA PRO A 95 -11.25 8.48 2.00
C PRO A 95 -10.45 8.00 3.21
N HIS A 96 -9.57 7.06 2.97
CA HIS A 96 -8.62 6.56 3.96
C HIS A 96 -7.35 6.20 3.22
N LEU A 97 -6.22 6.72 3.67
CA LEU A 97 -4.93 6.52 3.01
C LEU A 97 -4.64 5.03 2.80
N HIS A 98 -4.28 4.69 1.58
CA HIS A 98 -3.78 3.36 1.27
C HIS A 98 -2.83 3.47 0.09
N PHE A 99 -1.82 2.60 0.10
CA PHE A 99 -0.89 2.47 -1.01
C PHE A 99 -1.14 1.15 -1.69
N HIS A 100 -1.13 1.16 -3.01
CA HIS A 100 -1.13 -0.07 -3.80
C HIS A 100 0.30 -0.42 -4.12
N LEU A 101 0.69 -1.65 -3.85
CA LEU A 101 1.98 -2.18 -4.31
C LEU A 101 1.63 -3.24 -5.35
N VAL A 102 2.01 -3.00 -6.59
CA VAL A 102 1.68 -3.88 -7.71
C VAL A 102 2.95 -4.37 -8.38
N ALA A 103 2.97 -5.64 -8.73
CA ALA A 103 4.18 -6.27 -9.27
C ALA A 103 3.85 -7.61 -9.93
N GLY A 104 4.86 -8.23 -10.50
CA GLY A 104 4.76 -9.58 -11.04
C GLY A 104 4.60 -9.61 -12.55
N LYS A 105 4.49 -8.47 -13.17
CA LYS A 105 4.46 -8.35 -14.63
C LYS A 105 4.80 -6.92 -15.02
N PRO A 106 5.18 -6.68 -16.29
CA PRO A 106 5.36 -5.31 -16.75
C PRO A 106 4.05 -4.54 -16.62
N LEU A 107 4.11 -3.35 -16.04
CA LEU A 107 2.92 -2.56 -15.73
C LEU A 107 2.66 -1.44 -16.74
N GLY A 108 3.60 -1.24 -17.67
CA GLY A 108 3.43 -0.21 -18.67
C GLY A 108 3.81 1.18 -18.18
N PRO A 109 3.43 2.22 -18.91
CA PRO A 109 3.82 3.59 -18.58
C PRO A 109 3.14 4.09 -17.31
N LEU A 110 3.63 5.23 -16.83
CA LEU A 110 3.14 5.81 -15.58
C LEU A 110 1.63 6.00 -15.57
N LEU A 111 1.09 6.52 -16.65
CA LEU A 111 -0.36 6.72 -16.77
C LEU A 111 -0.91 5.86 -17.88
N VAL A 112 -2.05 5.26 -17.61
CA VAL A 112 -2.78 4.49 -18.60
C VAL A 112 -3.66 5.45 -19.41
N LYS A 113 -3.63 5.30 -20.72
CA LYS A 113 -4.43 6.15 -21.60
C LYS A 113 -5.73 5.50 -22.01
#